data_fc62229c697524edbf4fb61306c28f75
#
_entry.id   fc62229c697524edbf4fb61306c28f75
#
_cell.length_a   1.000
_cell.length_b   1.000
_cell.length_c   1.000
_cell.angle_alpha   90.00
_cell.angle_beta   90.00
_cell.angle_gamma   90.00
#
_symmetry.space_group_name_H-M   'P 1'
#
loop_
_entity.id
_entity.type
_entity.pdbx_description
1 polymer ?
#
loop_
_entity_poly.entity_id
_entity_poly.type
_entity_poly.pdbx_seq_one_letter_code
_entity_poly.pdbx_strand_id
1 'polypeptide(L)'
;MKHLRIIAIDIGNSATNLGLFTGDRLERYDFLPSSPEYSEKVCQLIESWQPDFHHIVIGSVVPALGDLLETRIKERHNTTPMMVEDFKTELIPLRVDRPETVGVDRIVNCYAALRLFGAPAIVISLGTANTFEAIDAEGEYIGGAIAPGIKISLET
;
A
#
# COMPACT_ATOMS: atom_id res chain seq x y z
N MET A 1 17.83 20.13 -4.89
CA MET A 1 17.67 18.67 -5.19
C MET A 1 16.44 18.56 -6.04
N LYS A 2 16.49 17.86 -7.20
CA LYS A 2 15.26 17.51 -7.93
C LYS A 2 14.39 16.70 -6.98
N HIS A 3 13.16 17.11 -6.76
CA HIS A 3 12.24 16.35 -5.92
C HIS A 3 12.00 14.98 -6.57
N LEU A 4 12.22 13.93 -5.80
CA LEU A 4 11.98 12.55 -6.23
C LEU A 4 10.49 12.39 -6.58
N ARG A 5 10.19 11.86 -7.76
CA ARG A 5 8.83 11.56 -8.22
C ARG A 5 8.60 10.06 -8.16
N ILE A 6 7.57 9.67 -7.44
CA ILE A 6 7.25 8.27 -7.17
C ILE A 6 5.79 8.02 -7.50
N ILE A 7 5.52 6.92 -8.19
CA ILE A 7 4.17 6.35 -8.29
C ILE A 7 4.05 5.30 -7.19
N ALA A 8 3.13 5.52 -6.26
CA ALA A 8 2.78 4.56 -5.23
C ALA A 8 1.47 3.86 -5.60
N ILE A 9 1.45 2.53 -5.50
CA ILE A 9 0.30 1.70 -5.84
C ILE A 9 0.00 0.79 -4.65
N ASP A 10 -1.24 0.86 -4.16
CA ASP A 10 -1.75 0.04 -3.08
C ASP A 10 -2.86 -0.89 -3.63
N ILE A 11 -2.61 -2.19 -3.63
CA ILE A 11 -3.53 -3.20 -4.16
C ILE A 11 -4.26 -3.87 -3.01
N GLY A 12 -5.46 -3.41 -2.75
CA GLY A 12 -6.40 -4.02 -1.81
C GLY A 12 -7.27 -5.09 -2.46
N ASN A 13 -8.07 -5.80 -1.63
CA ASN A 13 -9.00 -6.82 -2.11
C ASN A 13 -10.12 -6.25 -3.01
N SER A 14 -10.56 -5.03 -2.78
CA SER A 14 -11.69 -4.41 -3.50
C SER A 14 -11.26 -3.33 -4.46
N ALA A 15 -10.18 -2.62 -4.17
CA ALA A 15 -9.72 -1.48 -4.95
C ALA A 15 -8.19 -1.40 -4.97
N THR A 16 -7.67 -0.91 -6.08
CA THR A 16 -6.27 -0.53 -6.25
C THR A 16 -6.19 0.99 -6.29
N ASN A 17 -5.43 1.57 -5.38
CA ASN A 17 -5.20 3.01 -5.28
C ASN A 17 -3.87 3.38 -5.94
N LEU A 18 -3.84 4.51 -6.63
CA LEU A 18 -2.63 5.03 -7.25
C LEU A 18 -2.41 6.48 -6.82
N GLY A 19 -1.17 6.81 -6.49
CA GLY A 19 -0.76 8.18 -6.18
C GLY A 19 0.56 8.54 -6.89
N LEU A 20 0.61 9.72 -7.51
CA LEU A 20 1.85 10.32 -7.99
C LEU A 20 2.31 11.35 -6.98
N PHE A 21 3.49 11.13 -6.43
CA PHE A 21 4.11 12.00 -5.44
C PHE A 21 5.33 12.72 -6.01
N THR A 22 5.54 13.97 -5.59
CA THR A 22 6.80 14.70 -5.75
C THR A 22 7.29 15.10 -4.36
N GLY A 23 8.33 14.42 -3.85
CA GLY A 23 8.66 14.47 -2.44
C GLY A 23 7.47 14.00 -1.59
N ASP A 24 7.04 14.83 -0.63
CA ASP A 24 5.91 14.53 0.27
C ASP A 24 4.55 15.01 -0.29
N ARG A 25 4.54 15.60 -1.49
CA ARG A 25 3.32 16.14 -2.08
C ARG A 25 2.66 15.14 -3.01
N LEU A 26 1.41 14.79 -2.73
CA LEU A 26 0.53 14.06 -3.64
C LEU A 26 0.08 15.03 -4.76
N GLU A 27 0.45 14.73 -6.01
CA GLU A 27 0.10 15.54 -7.19
C GLU A 27 -1.14 15.01 -7.90
N ARG A 28 -1.25 13.67 -7.96
CA ARG A 28 -2.40 12.99 -8.59
C ARG A 28 -2.79 11.79 -7.76
N TYR A 29 -4.08 11.49 -7.77
CA TYR A 29 -4.65 10.31 -7.14
C TYR A 29 -5.77 9.77 -8.02
N ASP A 30 -5.83 8.46 -8.11
CA ASP A 30 -6.95 7.75 -8.72
C ASP A 30 -7.09 6.37 -8.09
N PHE A 31 -8.21 5.71 -8.35
CA PHE A 31 -8.44 4.35 -7.90
C PHE A 31 -9.21 3.54 -8.95
N LEU A 32 -8.98 2.23 -8.95
CA LEU A 32 -9.63 1.27 -9.82
C LEU A 32 -10.15 0.10 -9.00
N PRO A 33 -11.28 -0.54 -9.38
CA PRO A 33 -11.67 -1.81 -8.78
C PRO A 33 -10.57 -2.86 -9.01
N SER A 34 -10.25 -3.65 -7.99
CA SER A 34 -9.34 -4.79 -8.13
C SER A 34 -10.04 -5.90 -8.92
N SER A 35 -9.63 -6.12 -10.16
CA SER A 35 -10.20 -7.06 -11.10
C SER A 35 -9.11 -7.69 -11.98
N PRO A 36 -9.31 -8.83 -12.64
CA PRO A 36 -8.28 -9.44 -13.50
C PRO A 36 -7.74 -8.51 -14.60
N GLU A 37 -8.56 -7.59 -15.11
CA GLU A 37 -8.14 -6.64 -16.15
C GLU A 37 -7.51 -5.37 -15.61
N TYR A 38 -7.37 -5.25 -14.28
CA TYR A 38 -6.95 -4.00 -13.65
C TYR A 38 -5.52 -3.59 -14.04
N SER A 39 -4.61 -4.55 -14.25
CA SER A 39 -3.19 -4.27 -14.54
C SER A 39 -3.02 -3.47 -15.83
N GLU A 40 -3.81 -3.78 -16.86
CA GLU A 40 -3.84 -3.02 -18.11
C GLU A 40 -4.36 -1.59 -17.87
N LYS A 41 -5.44 -1.46 -17.11
CA LYS A 41 -6.03 -0.16 -16.77
C LYS A 41 -5.10 0.70 -15.92
N VAL A 42 -4.35 0.08 -14.98
CA VAL A 42 -3.32 0.77 -14.19
C VAL A 42 -2.23 1.35 -15.10
N CYS A 43 -1.70 0.55 -16.02
CA CYS A 43 -0.70 1.04 -16.97
C CYS A 43 -1.23 2.18 -17.84
N GLN A 44 -2.44 2.07 -18.37
CA GLN A 44 -3.09 3.13 -19.16
C GLN A 44 -3.28 4.40 -18.33
N LEU A 45 -3.63 4.27 -17.06
CA LEU A 45 -3.78 5.41 -16.16
C LEU A 45 -2.44 6.09 -15.90
N ILE A 46 -1.39 5.34 -15.63
CA ILE A 46 -0.02 5.86 -15.51
C ILE A 46 0.38 6.62 -16.77
N GLU A 47 0.15 6.04 -17.94
CA GLU A 47 0.44 6.68 -19.23
C GLU A 47 -0.35 7.96 -19.45
N SER A 48 -1.64 7.99 -19.07
CA SER A 48 -2.50 9.18 -19.18
C SER A 48 -2.01 10.35 -18.34
N TRP A 49 -1.33 10.06 -17.23
CA TRP A 49 -0.71 11.11 -16.40
C TRP A 49 0.54 11.71 -17.03
N GLN A 50 1.14 11.01 -18.01
CA GLN A 50 2.40 11.39 -18.66
C GLN A 50 3.48 11.78 -17.64
N PRO A 51 3.70 10.99 -16.58
CA PRO A 51 4.61 11.38 -15.52
C PRO A 51 6.05 11.13 -15.96
N ASP A 52 6.92 12.08 -15.66
CA ASP A 52 8.34 11.82 -15.54
C ASP A 52 8.58 11.30 -14.12
N PHE A 53 8.67 10.00 -13.91
CA PHE A 53 8.83 9.39 -12.59
C PHE A 53 10.18 8.67 -12.47
N HIS A 54 10.66 8.55 -11.23
CA HIS A 54 11.92 7.90 -10.91
C HIS A 54 11.72 6.46 -10.46
N HIS A 55 10.65 6.21 -9.69
CA HIS A 55 10.34 4.89 -9.13
C HIS A 55 8.83 4.62 -9.13
N ILE A 56 8.52 3.32 -9.18
CA ILE A 56 7.19 2.80 -8.88
C ILE A 56 7.32 1.90 -7.65
N VAL A 57 6.43 2.07 -6.68
CA VAL A 57 6.38 1.27 -5.45
C VAL A 57 5.01 0.61 -5.37
N ILE A 58 4.96 -0.69 -5.10
CA ILE A 58 3.74 -1.48 -5.04
C ILE A 58 3.65 -2.18 -3.69
N GLY A 59 2.56 -1.96 -2.96
CA GLY A 59 2.13 -2.80 -1.85
C GLY A 59 0.89 -3.59 -2.25
N SER A 60 0.83 -4.88 -1.96
CA SER A 60 -0.30 -5.71 -2.34
C SER A 60 -0.70 -6.69 -1.24
N VAL A 61 -1.99 -6.74 -0.91
CA VAL A 61 -2.57 -7.82 -0.08
C VAL A 61 -3.20 -8.92 -0.94
N VAL A 62 -3.05 -8.84 -2.28
CA VAL A 62 -3.49 -9.84 -3.25
C VAL A 62 -2.30 -10.24 -4.13
N PRO A 63 -1.48 -11.23 -3.71
CA PRO A 63 -0.21 -11.56 -4.38
C PRO A 63 -0.33 -11.75 -5.89
N ALA A 64 -1.32 -12.50 -6.35
CA ALA A 64 -1.52 -12.76 -7.78
C ALA A 64 -1.76 -11.49 -8.60
N LEU A 65 -2.40 -10.47 -8.02
CA LEU A 65 -2.56 -9.17 -8.69
C LEU A 65 -1.26 -8.35 -8.63
N GLY A 66 -0.52 -8.43 -7.53
CA GLY A 66 0.80 -7.81 -7.39
C GLY A 66 1.77 -8.30 -8.46
N ASP A 67 1.93 -9.62 -8.60
CA ASP A 67 2.82 -10.26 -9.57
C ASP A 67 2.43 -9.92 -11.02
N LEU A 68 1.12 -9.93 -11.29
CA LEU A 68 0.59 -9.56 -12.60
C LEU A 68 0.93 -8.11 -12.96
N LEU A 69 0.74 -7.18 -12.02
CA LEU A 69 1.03 -5.76 -12.25
C LEU A 69 2.53 -5.53 -12.39
N GLU A 70 3.35 -6.16 -11.54
CA GLU A 70 4.80 -6.07 -11.64
C GLU A 70 5.30 -6.47 -13.03
N THR A 71 4.82 -7.62 -13.53
CA THR A 71 5.16 -8.11 -14.87
C THR A 71 4.74 -7.10 -15.95
N ARG A 72 3.50 -6.60 -15.87
CA ARG A 72 2.97 -5.66 -16.84
C ARG A 72 3.71 -4.33 -16.87
N ILE A 73 4.11 -3.81 -15.70
CA ILE A 73 4.90 -2.57 -15.60
C ILE A 73 6.29 -2.78 -16.21
N LYS A 74 6.96 -3.91 -15.94
CA LYS A 74 8.25 -4.23 -16.55
C LYS A 74 8.16 -4.24 -18.08
N GLU A 75 7.13 -4.87 -18.63
CA GLU A 75 6.93 -4.96 -20.08
C GLU A 75 6.66 -3.60 -20.74
N ARG A 76 5.82 -2.75 -20.12
CA ARG A 76 5.34 -1.50 -20.74
C ARG A 76 6.23 -0.30 -20.48
N HIS A 77 6.81 -0.22 -19.29
CA HIS A 77 7.56 0.97 -18.87
C HIS A 77 9.07 0.71 -18.78
N ASN A 78 9.54 -0.52 -19.06
CA ASN A 78 10.93 -0.91 -18.93
C ASN A 78 11.52 -0.53 -17.55
N THR A 79 10.70 -0.65 -16.51
CA THR A 79 11.01 -0.29 -15.12
C THR A 79 10.64 -1.44 -14.21
N THR A 80 11.52 -1.81 -13.29
CA THR A 80 11.19 -2.78 -12.24
C THR A 80 10.63 -2.03 -11.04
N PRO A 81 9.36 -2.26 -10.68
CA PRO A 81 8.80 -1.66 -9.48
C PRO A 81 9.41 -2.26 -8.20
N MET A 82 9.40 -1.51 -7.12
CA MET A 82 9.78 -1.97 -5.79
C MET A 82 8.55 -2.59 -5.13
N MET A 83 8.65 -3.87 -4.76
CA MET A 83 7.58 -4.55 -4.03
C MET A 83 7.80 -4.36 -2.53
N VAL A 84 6.81 -3.78 -1.83
CA VAL A 84 6.93 -3.50 -0.39
C VAL A 84 7.02 -4.79 0.43
N GLU A 85 6.44 -5.88 -0.05
CA GLU A 85 6.51 -7.21 0.54
C GLU A 85 7.94 -7.70 0.77
N ASP A 86 8.88 -7.32 -0.10
CA ASP A 86 10.27 -7.75 -0.06
C ASP A 86 11.04 -7.17 1.14
N PHE A 87 10.60 -6.01 1.65
CA PHE A 87 11.26 -5.29 2.74
C PHE A 87 10.30 -4.81 3.85
N LYS A 88 9.07 -5.31 3.88
CA LYS A 88 8.03 -4.84 4.82
C LYS A 88 8.45 -4.96 6.29
N THR A 89 9.22 -5.98 6.65
CA THR A 89 9.70 -6.21 8.02
C THR A 89 10.82 -5.27 8.44
N GLU A 90 11.41 -4.52 7.49
CA GLU A 90 12.43 -3.51 7.76
C GLU A 90 11.82 -2.12 8.04
N LEU A 91 10.53 -1.93 7.72
CA LEU A 91 9.85 -0.65 7.88
C LEU A 91 9.61 -0.30 9.35
N ILE A 92 9.17 -1.27 10.14
CA ILE A 92 8.87 -1.14 11.56
C ILE A 92 9.15 -2.48 12.25
N PRO A 93 9.75 -2.50 13.45
CA PRO A 93 9.93 -3.74 14.20
C PRO A 93 8.58 -4.40 14.50
N LEU A 94 8.47 -5.70 14.20
CA LEU A 94 7.23 -6.47 14.37
C LEU A 94 7.37 -7.39 15.59
N ARG A 95 6.74 -7.02 16.69
CA ARG A 95 6.75 -7.77 17.94
C ARG A 95 5.49 -8.61 18.09
N VAL A 96 5.35 -9.56 17.19
CA VAL A 96 4.23 -10.51 17.10
C VAL A 96 4.76 -11.91 16.83
N ASP A 97 3.97 -12.94 17.15
CA ASP A 97 4.39 -14.35 17.03
C ASP A 97 4.68 -14.76 15.58
N ARG A 98 3.96 -14.19 14.60
CA ARG A 98 4.09 -14.53 13.18
C ARG A 98 4.11 -13.27 12.32
N PRO A 99 5.26 -12.57 12.27
CA PRO A 99 5.40 -11.29 11.55
C PRO A 99 5.15 -11.41 10.04
N GLU A 100 5.44 -12.58 9.45
CA GLU A 100 5.22 -12.83 8.02
C GLU A 100 3.73 -12.82 7.64
N THR A 101 2.83 -13.08 8.58
CA THR A 101 1.37 -13.09 8.33
C THR A 101 0.74 -11.70 8.38
N VAL A 102 1.47 -10.67 8.83
CA VAL A 102 0.94 -9.31 8.87
C VAL A 102 0.87 -8.75 7.46
N GLY A 103 -0.31 -8.30 7.05
CA GLY A 103 -0.53 -7.71 5.74
C GLY A 103 0.30 -6.44 5.54
N VAL A 104 0.80 -6.25 4.32
CA VAL A 104 1.65 -5.12 3.96
C VAL A 104 0.96 -3.78 4.17
N ASP A 105 -0.32 -3.69 3.86
CA ASP A 105 -1.16 -2.51 4.06
C ASP A 105 -1.17 -2.05 5.53
N ARG A 106 -1.25 -2.99 6.47
CA ARG A 106 -1.22 -2.73 7.91
C ARG A 106 0.13 -2.18 8.35
N ILE A 107 1.22 -2.80 7.86
CA ILE A 107 2.60 -2.38 8.17
C ILE A 107 2.88 -0.98 7.62
N VAL A 108 2.52 -0.72 6.37
CA VAL A 108 2.73 0.59 5.73
C VAL A 108 1.95 1.68 6.45
N ASN A 109 0.69 1.42 6.84
CA ASN A 109 -0.11 2.36 7.60
C ASN A 109 0.51 2.67 8.98
N CYS A 110 1.01 1.65 9.68
CA CYS A 110 1.72 1.82 10.95
C CYS A 110 3.02 2.60 10.79
N TYR A 111 3.81 2.27 9.77
CA TYR A 111 5.03 3.01 9.48
C TYR A 111 4.75 4.49 9.16
N ALA A 112 3.74 4.76 8.33
CA ALA A 112 3.34 6.14 8.02
C ALA A 112 2.87 6.89 9.27
N ALA A 113 2.06 6.27 10.13
CA ALA A 113 1.60 6.87 11.39
C ALA A 113 2.78 7.18 12.31
N LEU A 114 3.70 6.23 12.48
CA LEU A 114 4.91 6.41 13.27
C LEU A 114 5.77 7.60 12.77
N ARG A 115 5.94 7.70 11.45
CA ARG A 115 6.75 8.78 10.84
C ARG A 115 6.08 10.15 10.91
N LEU A 116 4.75 10.23 10.85
CA LEU A 116 4.00 11.48 10.81
C LEU A 116 3.61 11.99 12.21
N PHE A 117 3.33 11.07 13.14
CA PHE A 117 2.72 11.41 14.43
C PHE A 117 3.53 10.91 15.63
N GLY A 118 4.49 9.99 15.42
CA GLY A 118 5.28 9.39 16.50
C GLY A 118 4.59 8.20 17.17
N ALA A 119 5.17 7.75 18.28
CA ALA A 119 4.72 6.64 19.11
C ALA A 119 4.44 7.13 20.56
N PRO A 120 3.59 6.43 21.37
CA PRO A 120 2.76 5.29 20.95
C PRO A 120 1.58 5.74 20.08
N ALA A 121 1.00 4.79 19.29
CA ALA A 121 -0.12 5.10 18.42
C ALA A 121 -1.09 3.91 18.23
N ILE A 122 -2.36 4.23 18.00
CA ILE A 122 -3.36 3.30 17.46
C ILE A 122 -3.70 3.75 16.05
N VAL A 123 -3.54 2.86 15.09
CA VAL A 123 -3.87 3.12 13.68
C VAL A 123 -5.16 2.40 13.35
N ILE A 124 -6.13 3.13 12.82
CA ILE A 124 -7.43 2.58 12.44
C ILE A 124 -7.63 2.80 10.94
N SER A 125 -7.85 1.70 10.21
CA SER A 125 -8.21 1.74 8.80
C SER A 125 -9.64 1.24 8.62
N LEU A 126 -10.49 2.06 8.00
CA LEU A 126 -11.90 1.76 7.77
C LEU A 126 -12.11 1.47 6.28
N GLY A 127 -12.47 0.24 5.97
CA GLY A 127 -12.65 -0.21 4.59
C GLY A 127 -13.54 -1.44 4.45
N THR A 128 -13.23 -2.32 3.53
CA THR A 128 -13.88 -3.64 3.35
C THR A 128 -13.81 -4.44 4.65
N ALA A 129 -12.64 -4.45 5.30
CA ALA A 129 -12.49 -4.80 6.71
C ALA A 129 -12.04 -3.55 7.49
N ASN A 130 -12.41 -3.47 8.76
CA ASN A 130 -11.86 -2.48 9.67
C ASN A 130 -10.68 -3.09 10.39
N THR A 131 -9.53 -2.43 10.37
CA THR A 131 -8.33 -2.88 11.07
C THR A 131 -7.95 -1.90 12.16
N PHE A 132 -7.41 -2.43 13.25
CA PHE A 132 -6.97 -1.69 14.43
C PHE A 132 -5.57 -2.17 14.76
N GLU A 133 -4.58 -1.29 14.67
CA GLU A 133 -3.18 -1.63 14.86
C GLU A 133 -2.61 -0.87 16.05
N ALA A 134 -1.75 -1.51 16.81
CA ALA A 134 -1.09 -0.91 17.96
C ALA A 134 0.42 -0.78 17.76
N ILE A 135 0.93 0.41 18.03
CA ILE A 135 2.35 0.74 18.08
C ILE A 135 2.64 1.14 19.53
N ASP A 136 3.62 0.50 20.17
CA ASP A 136 4.02 0.82 21.55
C ASP A 136 4.87 2.09 21.63
N ALA A 137 5.32 2.43 22.84
CA ALA A 137 6.10 3.62 23.10
C ALA A 137 7.52 3.57 22.47
N GLU A 138 8.02 2.38 22.23
CA GLU A 138 9.30 2.10 21.59
C GLU A 138 9.22 2.21 20.05
N GLY A 139 8.01 2.35 19.50
CA GLY A 139 7.76 2.43 18.06
C GLY A 139 7.70 1.06 17.40
N GLU A 140 7.40 0.00 18.15
CA GLU A 140 7.25 -1.36 17.66
C GLU A 140 5.78 -1.70 17.39
N TYR A 141 5.51 -2.42 16.31
CA TYR A 141 4.18 -2.97 16.04
C TYR A 141 3.93 -4.17 16.95
N ILE A 142 2.97 -4.06 17.85
CA ILE A 142 2.67 -5.09 18.87
C ILE A 142 1.42 -5.91 18.58
N GLY A 143 0.82 -5.72 17.40
CA GLY A 143 -0.35 -6.48 16.96
C GLY A 143 -1.54 -5.62 16.64
N GLY A 144 -2.68 -6.28 16.37
CA GLY A 144 -3.91 -5.58 16.04
C GLY A 144 -5.09 -6.52 15.90
N ALA A 145 -6.25 -5.96 15.58
CA ALA A 145 -7.50 -6.68 15.37
C ALA A 145 -8.08 -6.36 13.99
N ILE A 146 -8.85 -7.29 13.45
CA ILE A 146 -9.59 -7.12 12.21
C ILE A 146 -11.06 -7.39 12.51
N ALA A 147 -11.94 -6.49 12.08
CA ALA A 147 -13.38 -6.63 12.18
C ALA A 147 -14.03 -6.43 10.80
N PRO A 148 -15.24 -6.96 10.57
CA PRO A 148 -15.97 -6.68 9.34
C PRO A 148 -16.16 -5.18 9.12
N GLY A 149 -16.00 -4.72 7.87
CA GLY A 149 -16.33 -3.35 7.51
C GLY A 149 -17.85 -3.09 7.53
N ILE A 150 -18.24 -1.82 7.51
CA ILE A 150 -19.64 -1.41 7.63
C ILE A 150 -20.50 -2.08 6.54
N LYS A 151 -20.01 -2.10 5.30
CA LYS A 151 -20.77 -2.68 4.17
C LYS A 151 -21.03 -4.17 4.39
N ILE A 152 -20.02 -4.93 4.76
CA ILE A 152 -20.15 -6.38 5.03
C ILE A 152 -21.10 -6.62 6.20
N SER A 153 -21.04 -5.78 7.25
CA SER A 153 -21.90 -5.91 8.43
C SER A 153 -23.38 -5.61 8.14
N LEU A 154 -23.69 -4.91 7.06
CA LEU A 154 -25.07 -4.60 6.65
C LEU A 154 -25.66 -5.64 5.68
N GLU A 155 -24.84 -6.49 5.07
CA GLU A 155 -25.25 -7.53 4.14
C GLU A 155 -25.56 -8.87 4.84
N THR A 156 -25.43 -8.94 6.17
CA THR A 156 -25.79 -10.08 7.04
C THR A 156 -27.10 -9.81 7.77
#